data_0b62700052c60c6cf5faa50ce76fda7f
#
_entry.id   0b62700052c60c6cf5faa50ce76fda7f
#
_cell.length_a   1.000
_cell.length_b   1.000
_cell.length_c   1.000
_cell.angle_alpha   90.00
_cell.angle_beta   90.00
_cell.angle_gamma   90.00
#
_symmetry.space_group_name_H-M   'P 1'
#
loop_
_entity.id
_entity.type
_entity.pdbx_description
1 polymer ?
#
loop_
_entity_poly.entity_id
_entity_poly.type
_entity_poly.pdbx_seq_one_letter_code
_entity_poly.pdbx_strand_id
1 'polypeptide(L)'
;MKKILLALAALTLAASAQFSTIDNDTLLKMQAQGTPVIDIRTPGEWSTTGIIKGSHKMMFFNEKGQPDMGNWFFELGHLIKDKDQPFIVYCAHANRSKALGQFLDKQLGFKNVYELKGGIEHGWIPAGKPVVK
;
A
#
# COMPACT_ATOMS: atom_id res chain seq x y z
N MET A 1 -27.45 19.58 -24.45
CA MET A 1 -27.31 18.19 -24.86
C MET A 1 -25.85 17.75 -24.92
N LYS A 2 -25.02 18.49 -25.65
CA LYS A 2 -23.59 18.17 -25.74
C LYS A 2 -22.89 18.19 -24.38
N LYS A 3 -23.34 19.05 -23.47
CA LYS A 3 -22.75 19.17 -22.12
C LYS A 3 -22.96 17.90 -21.29
N ILE A 4 -24.04 17.18 -21.53
CA ILE A 4 -24.35 15.94 -20.80
C ILE A 4 -23.34 14.85 -21.16
N LEU A 5 -22.96 14.76 -22.44
CA LEU A 5 -21.97 13.77 -22.89
C LEU A 5 -20.60 14.01 -22.28
N LEU A 6 -20.20 15.29 -22.13
CA LEU A 6 -18.93 15.62 -21.50
C LEU A 6 -18.90 15.24 -20.03
N ALA A 7 -20.03 15.42 -19.33
CA ALA A 7 -20.15 15.03 -17.94
C ALA A 7 -19.98 13.52 -17.75
N LEU A 8 -20.56 12.73 -18.64
CA LEU A 8 -20.44 11.27 -18.59
C LEU A 8 -18.99 10.83 -18.79
N ALA A 9 -18.27 11.45 -19.73
CA ALA A 9 -16.87 11.14 -19.96
C ALA A 9 -16.01 11.44 -18.74
N ALA A 10 -16.28 12.56 -18.07
CA ALA A 10 -15.56 12.94 -16.86
C ALA A 10 -15.80 11.94 -15.73
N LEU A 11 -17.03 11.45 -15.56
CA LEU A 11 -17.35 10.46 -14.55
C LEU A 11 -16.61 9.13 -14.80
N THR A 12 -16.52 8.73 -16.08
CA THR A 12 -15.83 7.50 -16.45
C THR A 12 -14.33 7.58 -16.07
N LEU A 13 -13.70 8.71 -16.31
CA LEU A 13 -12.29 8.91 -15.94
C LEU A 13 -12.11 8.92 -14.42
N ALA A 14 -13.02 9.56 -13.68
CA ALA A 14 -12.94 9.61 -12.23
C ALA A 14 -13.08 8.24 -11.58
N ALA A 15 -13.77 7.29 -12.25
CA ALA A 15 -13.97 5.95 -11.72
C ALA A 15 -12.76 5.03 -11.89
N SER A 16 -11.66 5.50 -12.50
CA SER A 16 -10.50 4.68 -12.79
C SER A 16 -9.39 4.76 -11.74
N ALA A 17 -9.68 5.34 -10.57
CA ALA A 17 -8.72 5.35 -9.44
C ALA A 17 -8.37 3.91 -9.06
N GLN A 18 -7.09 3.63 -8.81
CA GLN A 18 -6.59 2.27 -8.66
C GLN A 18 -5.21 2.26 -8.00
N PHE A 19 -4.58 1.07 -7.98
CA PHE A 19 -3.26 0.88 -7.43
C PHE A 19 -2.21 1.76 -8.12
N SER A 20 -1.37 2.42 -7.32
CA SER A 20 -0.28 3.25 -7.86
C SER A 20 0.94 3.25 -6.93
N THR A 21 2.08 3.65 -7.50
CA THR A 21 3.36 3.69 -6.81
C THR A 21 3.66 5.13 -6.40
N ILE A 22 4.09 5.33 -5.16
CA ILE A 22 4.41 6.65 -4.62
C ILE A 22 5.85 6.71 -4.13
N ASP A 23 6.40 7.91 -4.04
CA ASP A 23 7.74 8.12 -3.52
C ASP A 23 7.74 8.31 -2.00
N ASN A 24 8.93 8.44 -1.42
CA ASN A 24 9.10 8.56 0.03
C ASN A 24 8.37 9.79 0.59
N ASP A 25 8.50 10.92 -0.08
CA ASP A 25 7.89 12.16 0.41
C ASP A 25 6.36 12.11 0.36
N THR A 26 5.81 11.49 -0.66
CA THR A 26 4.37 11.30 -0.76
C THR A 26 3.86 10.39 0.34
N LEU A 27 4.60 9.31 0.65
CA LEU A 27 4.25 8.43 1.76
C LEU A 27 4.17 9.24 3.07
N LEU A 28 5.18 10.05 3.33
CA LEU A 28 5.21 10.86 4.55
C LEU A 28 4.04 11.82 4.64
N LYS A 29 3.68 12.46 3.52
CA LYS A 29 2.52 13.36 3.50
C LYS A 29 1.22 12.63 3.76
N MET A 30 1.03 11.49 3.13
CA MET A 30 -0.18 10.69 3.32
C MET A 30 -0.27 10.17 4.75
N GLN A 31 0.86 9.70 5.30
CA GLN A 31 0.91 9.23 6.69
C GLN A 31 0.54 10.34 7.67
N ALA A 32 1.03 11.56 7.43
CA ALA A 32 0.70 12.72 8.25
C ALA A 32 -0.80 13.05 8.20
N GLN A 33 -1.48 12.68 7.14
CA GLN A 33 -2.93 12.86 6.99
C GLN A 33 -3.74 11.70 7.59
N GLY A 34 -3.07 10.71 8.16
CA GLY A 34 -3.73 9.57 8.78
C GLY A 34 -3.84 8.33 7.91
N THR A 35 -3.25 8.33 6.71
CA THR A 35 -3.27 7.15 5.84
C THR A 35 -2.45 6.03 6.47
N PRO A 36 -3.01 4.82 6.66
CA PRO A 36 -2.26 3.70 7.20
C PRO A 36 -1.12 3.27 6.29
N VAL A 37 0.03 2.98 6.89
CA VAL A 37 1.20 2.45 6.20
C VAL A 37 1.44 1.05 6.74
N ILE A 38 1.51 0.06 5.85
CA ILE A 38 1.55 -1.35 6.21
C ILE A 38 2.82 -1.99 5.68
N ASP A 39 3.62 -2.54 6.58
CA ASP A 39 4.79 -3.35 6.22
C ASP A 39 4.34 -4.81 6.09
N ILE A 40 4.34 -5.32 4.85
CA ILE A 40 3.82 -6.66 4.57
C ILE A 40 4.91 -7.74 4.60
N ARG A 41 6.13 -7.38 5.02
CA ARG A 41 7.27 -8.30 5.08
C ARG A 41 7.11 -9.29 6.23
N THR A 42 8.14 -10.13 6.42
CA THR A 42 8.17 -11.13 7.49
C THR A 42 8.75 -10.55 8.77
N PRO A 43 8.46 -11.18 9.93
CA PRO A 43 9.04 -10.74 11.20
C PRO A 43 10.56 -10.71 11.22
N GLY A 44 11.22 -11.65 10.54
CA GLY A 44 12.68 -11.64 10.43
C GLY A 44 13.20 -10.40 9.72
N GLU A 45 12.52 -9.96 8.68
CA GLU A 45 12.89 -8.75 7.96
C GLU A 45 12.68 -7.50 8.81
N TRP A 46 11.60 -7.44 9.58
CA TRP A 46 11.36 -6.31 10.50
C TRP A 46 12.50 -6.18 11.52
N SER A 47 12.93 -7.31 12.07
CA SER A 47 14.02 -7.32 13.05
C SER A 47 15.36 -6.92 12.46
N THR A 48 15.63 -7.35 11.22
CA THR A 48 16.92 -7.13 10.58
C THR A 48 17.12 -5.68 10.16
N THR A 49 16.15 -5.11 9.45
CA THR A 49 16.30 -3.76 8.88
C THR A 49 15.55 -2.68 9.65
N GLY A 50 14.63 -3.05 10.53
CA GLY A 50 13.68 -2.10 11.11
C GLY A 50 12.52 -1.83 10.16
N ILE A 51 11.64 -0.93 10.57
CA ILE A 51 10.44 -0.56 9.82
C ILE A 51 10.36 0.97 9.70
N ILE A 52 9.53 1.45 8.78
CA ILE A 52 9.18 2.87 8.73
C ILE A 52 8.34 3.18 9.97
N LYS A 53 8.70 4.23 10.69
CA LYS A 53 8.02 4.60 11.93
C LYS A 53 6.52 4.77 11.68
N GLY A 54 5.71 4.17 12.55
CA GLY A 54 4.26 4.22 12.44
C GLY A 54 3.66 3.16 11.53
N SER A 55 4.47 2.31 10.92
CA SER A 55 3.97 1.22 10.09
C SER A 55 3.27 0.16 10.94
N HIS A 56 2.24 -0.44 10.35
CA HIS A 56 1.59 -1.63 10.90
C HIS A 56 2.29 -2.87 10.37
N LYS A 57 2.74 -3.73 11.26
CA LYS A 57 3.43 -4.98 10.90
C LYS A 57 2.38 -6.04 10.58
N MET A 58 2.13 -6.26 9.29
CA MET A 58 1.09 -7.17 8.83
C MET A 58 1.62 -8.02 7.67
N MET A 59 2.32 -9.09 7.99
CA MET A 59 2.91 -9.99 7.00
C MET A 59 1.83 -10.58 6.10
N PHE A 60 1.99 -10.42 4.77
CA PHE A 60 1.07 -11.02 3.82
C PHE A 60 1.59 -12.35 3.29
N PHE A 61 2.81 -12.35 2.75
CA PHE A 61 3.47 -13.59 2.29
C PHE A 61 4.43 -14.07 3.38
N ASN A 62 4.32 -15.34 3.77
CA ASN A 62 5.23 -15.91 4.75
C ASN A 62 6.60 -16.22 4.14
N GLU A 63 7.49 -16.84 4.92
CA GLU A 63 8.87 -17.14 4.47
C GLU A 63 8.90 -18.11 3.28
N LYS A 64 7.83 -18.85 3.06
CA LYS A 64 7.70 -19.75 1.91
C LYS A 64 6.97 -19.10 0.73
N GLY A 65 6.66 -17.82 0.84
CA GLY A 65 5.94 -17.10 -0.20
C GLY A 65 4.45 -17.36 -0.26
N GLN A 66 3.88 -17.97 0.78
CA GLN A 66 2.45 -18.30 0.84
C GLN A 66 1.67 -17.15 1.45
N PRO A 67 0.52 -16.76 0.86
CA PRO A 67 -0.27 -15.67 1.40
C PRO A 67 -1.07 -16.10 2.64
N ASP A 68 -1.23 -15.18 3.58
CA ASP A 68 -2.08 -15.35 4.75
C ASP A 68 -3.28 -14.41 4.62
N MET A 69 -4.22 -14.77 3.76
CA MET A 69 -5.33 -13.89 3.43
C MET A 69 -6.27 -13.64 4.59
N GLY A 70 -6.66 -14.69 5.29
CA GLY A 70 -7.67 -14.57 6.34
C GLY A 70 -7.26 -13.59 7.43
N ASN A 71 -6.09 -13.80 8.01
CA ASN A 71 -5.60 -12.94 9.08
C ASN A 71 -5.29 -11.52 8.58
N TRP A 72 -4.71 -11.41 7.39
CA TRP A 72 -4.35 -10.10 6.86
C TRP A 72 -5.58 -9.22 6.63
N PHE A 73 -6.62 -9.76 6.01
CA PHE A 73 -7.85 -9.00 5.77
C PHE A 73 -8.62 -8.70 7.04
N PHE A 74 -8.54 -9.59 8.02
CA PHE A 74 -9.12 -9.33 9.34
C PHE A 74 -8.47 -8.09 9.96
N GLU A 75 -7.14 -8.02 9.94
CA GLU A 75 -6.42 -6.87 10.48
C GLU A 75 -6.64 -5.61 9.64
N LEU A 76 -6.69 -5.73 8.31
CA LEU A 76 -6.97 -4.59 7.46
C LEU A 76 -8.30 -3.93 7.80
N GLY A 77 -9.30 -4.74 8.15
CA GLY A 77 -10.62 -4.24 8.55
C GLY A 77 -10.61 -3.38 9.81
N HIS A 78 -9.54 -3.44 10.60
CA HIS A 78 -9.37 -2.54 11.74
C HIS A 78 -8.73 -1.20 11.36
N LEU A 79 -8.12 -1.13 10.18
CA LEU A 79 -7.42 0.07 9.73
C LEU A 79 -8.26 0.91 8.76
N ILE A 80 -9.08 0.27 7.95
CA ILE A 80 -9.93 0.95 6.98
C ILE A 80 -11.35 0.42 7.10
N LYS A 81 -12.33 1.27 6.76
CA LYS A 81 -13.75 0.92 6.89
C LYS A 81 -14.37 0.47 5.57
N ASP A 82 -13.83 0.93 4.45
CA ASP A 82 -14.37 0.58 3.14
C ASP A 82 -13.25 0.57 2.10
N LYS A 83 -13.59 0.14 0.89
CA LYS A 83 -12.61 -0.03 -0.19
C LYS A 83 -12.17 1.27 -0.84
N ASP A 84 -12.78 2.39 -0.49
CA ASP A 84 -12.38 3.70 -1.00
C ASP A 84 -11.29 4.35 -0.15
N GLN A 85 -11.15 3.94 1.11
CA GLN A 85 -10.15 4.52 2.00
C GLN A 85 -8.74 4.17 1.54
N PRO A 86 -7.85 5.17 1.49
CA PRO A 86 -6.48 4.92 1.05
C PRO A 86 -5.66 4.20 2.11
N PHE A 87 -4.74 3.38 1.66
CA PHE A 87 -3.68 2.82 2.49
C PHE A 87 -2.47 2.49 1.63
N ILE A 88 -1.33 2.39 2.29
CA ILE A 88 -0.05 2.18 1.62
C ILE A 88 0.52 0.84 2.09
N VAL A 89 0.95 0.01 1.15
CA VAL A 89 1.67 -1.23 1.46
C VAL A 89 3.10 -1.11 0.96
N TYR A 90 4.05 -1.70 1.71
CA TYR A 90 5.42 -1.76 1.22
C TYR A 90 6.08 -3.07 1.64
N CYS A 91 7.08 -3.46 0.87
CA CYS A 91 7.92 -4.61 1.18
C CYS A 91 9.39 -4.23 1.02
N ALA A 92 10.28 -5.20 0.84
CA ALA A 92 11.71 -4.92 0.74
C ALA A 92 12.07 -4.21 -0.57
N HIS A 93 11.64 -4.77 -1.71
CA HIS A 93 12.06 -4.31 -3.04
C HIS A 93 10.88 -3.99 -3.97
N ALA A 94 9.70 -3.81 -3.43
CA ALA A 94 8.46 -3.50 -4.16
C ALA A 94 7.82 -4.68 -4.91
N ASN A 95 8.44 -5.84 -4.98
CA ASN A 95 7.88 -6.97 -5.73
C ASN A 95 6.62 -7.55 -5.09
N ARG A 96 6.69 -7.82 -3.78
CA ARG A 96 5.53 -8.37 -3.03
C ARG A 96 4.42 -7.34 -2.90
N SER A 97 4.76 -6.09 -2.66
CA SER A 97 3.76 -5.03 -2.54
C SER A 97 3.06 -4.76 -3.87
N LYS A 98 3.77 -4.85 -4.98
CA LYS A 98 3.17 -4.69 -6.30
C LYS A 98 2.19 -5.83 -6.59
N ALA A 99 2.58 -7.07 -6.30
CA ALA A 99 1.70 -8.22 -6.50
C ALA A 99 0.43 -8.10 -5.65
N LEU A 100 0.58 -7.76 -4.37
CA LEU A 100 -0.57 -7.57 -3.49
C LEU A 100 -1.44 -6.41 -3.94
N GLY A 101 -0.83 -5.27 -4.26
CA GLY A 101 -1.57 -4.08 -4.68
C GLY A 101 -2.40 -4.32 -5.93
N GLN A 102 -1.84 -5.00 -6.92
CA GLN A 102 -2.59 -5.32 -8.13
C GLN A 102 -3.73 -6.30 -7.86
N PHE A 103 -3.53 -7.25 -6.98
CA PHE A 103 -4.59 -8.17 -6.56
C PHE A 103 -5.73 -7.42 -5.86
N LEU A 104 -5.39 -6.55 -4.93
CA LEU A 104 -6.38 -5.75 -4.20
C LEU A 104 -7.19 -4.87 -5.14
N ASP A 105 -6.53 -4.25 -6.10
CA ASP A 105 -7.20 -3.39 -7.07
C ASP A 105 -8.06 -4.20 -8.03
N LYS A 106 -7.46 -5.14 -8.75
CA LYS A 106 -8.11 -5.80 -9.88
C LYS A 106 -9.09 -6.90 -9.48
N GLN A 107 -8.78 -7.64 -8.42
CA GLN A 107 -9.61 -8.76 -8.02
C GLN A 107 -10.60 -8.40 -6.92
N LEU A 108 -10.27 -7.46 -6.05
CA LEU A 108 -11.08 -7.16 -4.88
C LEU A 108 -11.68 -5.76 -4.89
N GLY A 109 -11.32 -4.92 -5.85
CA GLY A 109 -11.95 -3.61 -6.04
C GLY A 109 -11.57 -2.53 -5.05
N PHE A 110 -10.41 -2.65 -4.39
CA PHE A 110 -9.89 -1.56 -3.57
C PHE A 110 -9.43 -0.42 -4.48
N LYS A 111 -9.84 0.80 -4.20
CA LYS A 111 -9.69 1.91 -5.13
C LYS A 111 -8.48 2.81 -4.89
N ASN A 112 -7.93 2.80 -3.68
CA ASN A 112 -6.87 3.72 -3.31
C ASN A 112 -5.75 2.99 -2.59
N VAL A 113 -5.17 2.00 -3.28
CA VAL A 113 -4.03 1.25 -2.77
C VAL A 113 -2.76 1.82 -3.37
N TYR A 114 -1.77 2.05 -2.52
CA TYR A 114 -0.48 2.61 -2.92
C TYR A 114 0.64 1.71 -2.46
N GLU A 115 1.75 1.72 -3.20
CA GLU A 115 2.98 1.06 -2.77
C GLU A 115 4.13 2.05 -2.77
N LEU A 116 5.16 1.77 -1.96
CA LEU A 116 6.36 2.58 -1.90
C LEU A 116 7.34 2.18 -3.01
N LYS A 117 7.74 3.15 -3.83
CA LYS A 117 8.72 2.94 -4.90
C LYS A 117 10.03 2.39 -4.34
N GLY A 118 10.45 1.25 -4.85
CA GLY A 118 11.68 0.59 -4.43
C GLY A 118 11.60 -0.12 -3.08
N GLY A 119 10.49 0.01 -2.36
CA GLY A 119 10.34 -0.59 -1.05
C GLY A 119 11.26 0.05 0.00
N ILE A 120 11.36 -0.60 1.17
CA ILE A 120 12.16 -0.05 2.26
C ILE A 120 13.67 -0.17 1.96
N GLU A 121 14.11 -1.24 1.28
CA GLU A 121 15.53 -1.50 1.06
C GLU A 121 16.11 -0.84 -0.18
N HIS A 122 15.33 -0.63 -1.23
CA HIS A 122 15.82 0.00 -2.44
C HIS A 122 15.37 1.46 -2.61
N GLY A 123 14.38 1.90 -1.84
CA GLY A 123 13.87 3.27 -1.94
C GLY A 123 14.07 4.09 -0.69
N TRP A 124 13.67 3.55 0.46
CA TRP A 124 13.63 4.30 1.72
C TRP A 124 15.01 4.46 2.36
N ILE A 125 15.67 3.32 2.66
CA ILE A 125 16.95 3.32 3.35
C ILE A 125 18.06 3.99 2.52
N PRO A 126 18.21 3.68 1.21
CA PRO A 126 19.24 4.35 0.41
C PRO A 126 19.06 5.86 0.30
N ALA A 127 17.84 6.36 0.46
CA ALA A 127 17.57 7.79 0.45
C ALA A 127 17.90 8.47 1.78
N GLY A 128 18.43 7.72 2.75
CA GLY A 128 18.77 8.26 4.06
C GLY A 128 17.60 8.43 5.00
N LYS A 129 16.45 7.84 4.69
CA LYS A 129 15.26 7.94 5.54
C LYS A 129 15.39 7.00 6.75
N PRO A 130 14.95 7.43 7.94
CA PRO A 130 15.14 6.66 9.16
C PRO A 130 14.21 5.47 9.29
N VAL A 131 14.69 4.45 10.01
CA VAL A 131 13.88 3.30 10.39
C VAL A 131 13.91 3.16 11.90
N VAL A 132 12.91 2.43 12.43
CA VAL A 132 12.84 2.10 13.86
C VAL A 132 12.79 0.58 14.02
N LYS A 133 13.31 0.08 15.12
CA LYS A 133 13.31 -1.38 15.38
C LYS A 133 12.08 -1.85 16.17
#